data_e78e07d034d4f18f8994aeca1c3998fb
#
_entry.id   e78e07d034d4f18f8994aeca1c3998fb
#
_cell.length_a   1.000
_cell.length_b   1.000
_cell.length_c   1.000
_cell.angle_alpha   90.00
_cell.angle_beta   90.00
_cell.angle_gamma   90.00
#
_symmetry.space_group_name_H-M   'P 1'
#
loop_
_entity.id
_entity.type
_entity.pdbx_description
1 polymer ?
#
loop_
_entity_poly.entity_id
_entity_poly.type
_entity_poly.pdbx_seq_one_letter_code
_entity_poly.pdbx_strand_id
1 'polypeptide(L)'
;MDGHITLKGNYHKDVLDAFVEQAQKTKLSQLVILEPSSMFLECASLYKEVRATYPCQQEWYQAQNICSIMDYHAFIDAMRRESFPIPVKFGICADYFTQHEILLSQMKAAYSYDCFVGCIRFIDNIAYSWDPQSKEMLWDKYNAAFLYRRYYEMMYALITSRLFDGVSGFDNIHHMQMKPGYSLQHTYNKLAMLLALQHMYVEDDARDVLSVRGSSGRLSEAFREICMAKHILIVPCSYAERPEEMCY
;
A
#
# COMPACT_ATOMS: atom_id res chain seq x y z
N MET A 1 -8.23 15.34 -0.09
CA MET A 1 -8.54 14.00 0.44
C MET A 1 -7.26 13.38 1.00
N ASP A 2 -7.38 12.50 2.00
CA ASP A 2 -6.33 11.56 2.35
C ASP A 2 -6.75 10.18 1.88
N GLY A 3 -5.96 9.59 1.00
CA GLY A 3 -6.28 8.34 0.33
C GLY A 3 -5.83 7.09 1.09
N HIS A 4 -5.07 7.23 2.18
CA HIS A 4 -4.56 6.09 2.93
C HIS A 4 -4.18 6.46 4.37
N ILE A 5 -5.05 6.10 5.30
CA ILE A 5 -4.76 6.03 6.73
C ILE A 5 -5.06 4.60 7.23
N THR A 6 -4.54 4.22 8.38
CA THR A 6 -4.83 2.92 9.01
C THR A 6 -5.14 3.08 10.48
N LEU A 7 -6.10 2.30 10.99
CA LEU A 7 -6.50 2.29 12.40
C LEU A 7 -5.68 1.29 13.23
N LYS A 8 -4.87 0.45 12.58
CA LYS A 8 -4.02 -0.57 13.23
C LYS A 8 -4.79 -1.48 14.19
N GLY A 9 -5.98 -1.91 13.78
CA GLY A 9 -6.83 -2.79 14.58
C GLY A 9 -7.62 -2.11 15.69
N ASN A 10 -7.50 -0.79 15.85
CA ASN A 10 -8.29 -0.01 16.82
C ASN A 10 -9.67 0.32 16.23
N TYR A 11 -10.52 -0.69 16.07
CA TYR A 11 -11.84 -0.57 15.44
C TYR A 11 -12.87 0.03 16.40
N HIS A 12 -12.62 1.25 16.86
CA HIS A 12 -13.51 2.02 17.73
C HIS A 12 -13.92 3.32 17.05
N LYS A 13 -15.19 3.73 17.27
CA LYS A 13 -15.74 4.94 16.66
C LYS A 13 -14.96 6.20 17.08
N ASP A 14 -14.59 6.31 18.35
CA ASP A 14 -13.85 7.45 18.89
C ASP A 14 -12.47 7.62 18.23
N VAL A 15 -11.81 6.53 17.85
CA VAL A 15 -10.56 6.57 17.09
C VAL A 15 -10.80 7.15 15.70
N LEU A 16 -11.84 6.68 15.00
CA LEU A 16 -12.20 7.21 13.68
C LEU A 16 -12.64 8.68 13.77
N ASP A 17 -13.42 9.05 14.79
CA ASP A 17 -13.86 10.43 15.02
C ASP A 17 -12.66 11.37 15.16
N ALA A 18 -11.58 10.96 15.86
CA ALA A 18 -10.36 11.75 15.99
C ALA A 18 -9.65 11.99 14.63
N PHE A 19 -9.61 10.99 13.74
CA PHE A 19 -9.12 11.17 12.36
C PHE A 19 -10.03 12.12 11.54
N VAL A 20 -11.35 11.99 11.70
CA VAL A 20 -12.32 12.87 11.01
C VAL A 20 -12.18 14.32 11.49
N GLU A 21 -12.03 14.55 12.79
CA GLU A 21 -11.77 15.89 13.33
C GLU A 21 -10.47 16.49 12.79
N GLN A 22 -9.40 15.71 12.73
CA GLN A 22 -8.13 16.16 12.16
C GLN A 22 -8.26 16.47 10.67
N ALA A 23 -8.97 15.64 9.91
CA ALA A 23 -9.27 15.88 8.51
C ALA A 23 -10.02 17.21 8.29
N GLN A 24 -10.99 17.53 9.16
CA GLN A 24 -11.68 18.82 9.12
C GLN A 24 -10.77 19.99 9.40
N LYS A 25 -9.88 19.87 10.42
CA LYS A 25 -8.89 20.92 10.76
C LYS A 25 -7.93 21.19 9.58
N THR A 26 -7.54 20.15 8.86
CA THR A 26 -6.66 20.23 7.69
C THR A 26 -7.43 20.44 6.37
N LYS A 27 -8.76 20.65 6.43
CA LYS A 27 -9.64 20.89 5.29
C LYS A 27 -9.64 19.79 4.23
N LEU A 28 -9.43 18.55 4.64
CA LEU A 28 -9.54 17.41 3.74
C LEU A 28 -11.01 17.16 3.38
N SER A 29 -11.25 16.78 2.14
CA SER A 29 -12.59 16.55 1.60
C SER A 29 -13.08 15.11 1.75
N GLN A 30 -12.19 14.17 2.10
CA GLN A 30 -12.50 12.74 2.23
C GLN A 30 -11.37 12.02 2.97
N LEU A 31 -11.72 10.96 3.70
CA LEU A 31 -10.77 9.98 4.26
C LEU A 31 -10.97 8.61 3.63
N VAL A 32 -9.87 7.87 3.47
CA VAL A 32 -9.90 6.46 3.09
C VAL A 32 -9.09 5.65 4.10
N ILE A 33 -9.76 4.72 4.78
CA ILE A 33 -9.16 3.78 5.72
C ILE A 33 -8.76 2.53 4.92
N LEU A 34 -7.46 2.22 4.90
CA LEU A 34 -6.90 1.05 4.23
C LEU A 34 -6.11 0.22 5.24
N GLU A 35 -6.72 -0.85 5.74
CA GLU A 35 -6.00 -1.76 6.62
C GLU A 35 -5.09 -2.69 5.80
N PRO A 36 -3.84 -2.90 6.23
CA PRO A 36 -2.93 -3.81 5.53
C PRO A 36 -3.35 -5.27 5.74
N SER A 37 -3.32 -6.05 4.67
CA SER A 37 -3.70 -7.48 4.72
C SER A 37 -2.87 -8.30 5.72
N SER A 38 -1.65 -7.87 6.03
CA SER A 38 -0.79 -8.53 7.04
C SER A 38 -1.35 -8.49 8.46
N MET A 39 -2.29 -7.60 8.76
CA MET A 39 -2.89 -7.51 10.09
C MET A 39 -3.92 -8.60 10.37
N PHE A 40 -4.50 -9.19 9.34
CA PHE A 40 -5.63 -10.09 9.49
C PHE A 40 -5.19 -11.55 9.64
N LEU A 41 -5.71 -12.21 10.68
CA LEU A 41 -5.45 -13.63 10.99
C LEU A 41 -5.80 -14.53 9.80
N GLU A 42 -6.90 -14.23 9.12
CA GLU A 42 -7.41 -14.98 7.95
C GLU A 42 -6.48 -14.86 6.73
N CYS A 43 -5.61 -13.84 6.69
CA CYS A 43 -4.63 -13.66 5.62
C CYS A 43 -3.30 -14.42 5.84
N ALA A 44 -3.21 -15.26 6.88
CA ALA A 44 -1.97 -15.97 7.24
C ALA A 44 -1.36 -16.80 6.10
N SER A 45 -2.20 -17.35 5.22
CA SER A 45 -1.75 -18.14 4.06
C SER A 45 -1.06 -17.30 2.98
N LEU A 46 -1.37 -16.00 2.85
CA LEU A 46 -0.68 -15.07 1.94
C LEU A 46 0.81 -14.93 2.29
N TYR A 47 1.15 -15.06 3.55
CA TYR A 47 2.50 -14.79 4.09
C TYR A 47 3.28 -16.04 4.43
N LYS A 48 2.80 -17.23 4.03
CA LYS A 48 3.44 -18.50 4.36
C LYS A 48 4.90 -18.55 3.91
N GLU A 49 5.17 -18.20 2.67
CA GLU A 49 6.50 -18.21 2.06
C GLU A 49 7.39 -17.10 2.65
N VAL A 50 6.84 -15.89 2.86
CA VAL A 50 7.54 -14.77 3.51
C VAL A 50 8.05 -15.19 4.89
N ARG A 51 7.18 -15.79 5.70
CA ARG A 51 7.50 -16.24 7.07
C ARG A 51 8.56 -17.34 7.10
N ALA A 52 8.60 -18.18 6.07
CA ALA A 52 9.54 -19.29 5.98
C ALA A 52 10.94 -18.87 5.48
N THR A 53 11.09 -17.66 4.92
CA THR A 53 12.33 -17.25 4.25
C THR A 53 13.39 -16.76 5.24
N TYR A 54 13.03 -15.88 6.19
CA TYR A 54 13.95 -15.35 7.20
C TYR A 54 13.27 -15.21 8.57
N PRO A 55 14.00 -15.46 9.68
CA PRO A 55 13.42 -15.31 11.04
C PRO A 55 12.86 -13.93 11.32
N CYS A 56 13.53 -12.85 10.90
CA CYS A 56 13.05 -11.49 11.10
C CYS A 56 11.71 -11.22 10.36
N GLN A 57 11.46 -11.89 9.24
CA GLN A 57 10.16 -11.79 8.54
C GLN A 57 9.05 -12.54 9.29
N GLN A 58 9.38 -13.65 9.92
CA GLN A 58 8.46 -14.36 10.81
C GLN A 58 8.11 -13.50 12.04
N GLU A 59 9.11 -12.88 12.67
CA GLU A 59 8.91 -11.99 13.82
C GLU A 59 8.06 -10.77 13.43
N TRP A 60 8.38 -10.14 12.30
CA TRP A 60 7.59 -9.03 11.76
C TRP A 60 6.13 -9.45 11.58
N TYR A 61 5.89 -10.59 10.95
CA TYR A 61 4.54 -11.06 10.68
C TYR A 61 3.76 -11.31 11.99
N GLN A 62 4.39 -11.93 12.97
CA GLN A 62 3.76 -12.18 14.28
C GLN A 62 3.35 -10.88 14.99
N ALA A 63 4.15 -9.82 14.83
CA ALA A 63 3.84 -8.51 15.39
C ALA A 63 2.70 -7.79 14.64
N GLN A 64 2.48 -8.09 13.35
CA GLN A 64 1.44 -7.47 12.54
C GLN A 64 0.11 -8.24 12.59
N ASN A 65 0.14 -9.56 12.63
CA ASN A 65 -1.02 -10.43 12.47
C ASN A 65 -1.80 -10.57 13.79
N ILE A 66 -2.61 -9.56 14.11
CA ILE A 66 -3.23 -9.39 15.43
C ILE A 66 -4.75 -9.24 15.41
N CYS A 67 -5.38 -9.03 14.25
CA CYS A 67 -6.80 -8.71 14.12
C CYS A 67 -7.56 -9.78 13.33
N SER A 68 -8.84 -9.96 13.62
CA SER A 68 -9.74 -10.66 12.71
C SER A 68 -10.27 -9.72 11.63
N ILE A 69 -10.33 -10.18 10.38
CA ILE A 69 -10.98 -9.44 9.29
C ILE A 69 -12.49 -9.28 9.55
N MET A 70 -13.10 -10.20 10.29
CA MET A 70 -14.51 -10.15 10.66
C MET A 70 -14.79 -8.97 11.62
N ASP A 71 -13.85 -8.67 12.53
CA ASP A 71 -13.98 -7.50 13.42
C ASP A 71 -13.91 -6.20 12.60
N TYR A 72 -13.04 -6.15 11.59
CA TYR A 72 -12.98 -5.02 10.67
C TYR A 72 -14.27 -4.87 9.86
N HIS A 73 -14.83 -5.97 9.33
CA HIS A 73 -16.12 -5.93 8.62
C HIS A 73 -17.26 -5.42 9.52
N ALA A 74 -17.34 -5.94 10.76
CA ALA A 74 -18.35 -5.49 11.73
C ALA A 74 -18.21 -3.99 12.05
N PHE A 75 -16.97 -3.51 12.17
CA PHE A 75 -16.69 -2.09 12.35
C PHE A 75 -17.15 -1.27 11.14
N ILE A 76 -16.81 -1.66 9.91
CA ILE A 76 -17.26 -0.97 8.68
C ILE A 76 -18.78 -0.90 8.63
N ASP A 77 -19.47 -2.02 8.90
CA ASP A 77 -20.93 -2.07 8.88
C ASP A 77 -21.55 -1.13 9.92
N ALA A 78 -20.93 -1.01 11.09
CA ALA A 78 -21.35 -0.06 12.10
C ALA A 78 -21.12 1.40 11.64
N MET A 79 -19.95 1.71 11.12
CA MET A 79 -19.58 3.07 10.71
C MET A 79 -20.35 3.55 9.47
N ARG A 80 -20.76 2.66 8.59
CA ARG A 80 -21.61 3.00 7.43
C ARG A 80 -23.03 3.44 7.81
N ARG A 81 -23.46 3.16 9.06
CA ARG A 81 -24.75 3.65 9.61
C ARG A 81 -24.62 5.02 10.28
N GLU A 82 -23.39 5.45 10.53
CA GLU A 82 -23.09 6.75 11.13
C GLU A 82 -23.07 7.86 10.06
N SER A 83 -23.20 9.09 10.51
CA SER A 83 -23.07 10.28 9.67
C SER A 83 -21.79 11.02 10.03
N PHE A 84 -20.90 11.15 9.09
CA PHE A 84 -19.65 11.90 9.24
C PHE A 84 -19.71 13.22 8.47
N PRO A 85 -19.04 14.28 8.95
CA PRO A 85 -19.02 15.59 8.28
C PRO A 85 -18.29 15.59 6.93
N ILE A 86 -17.49 14.56 6.66
CA ILE A 86 -16.82 14.27 5.38
C ILE A 86 -17.02 12.81 5.00
N PRO A 87 -16.99 12.46 3.71
CA PRO A 87 -17.03 11.07 3.28
C PRO A 87 -15.88 10.25 3.87
N VAL A 88 -16.20 9.09 4.44
CA VAL A 88 -15.25 8.10 4.93
C VAL A 88 -15.43 6.83 4.11
N LYS A 89 -14.34 6.31 3.55
CA LYS A 89 -14.30 5.08 2.77
C LYS A 89 -13.45 4.03 3.47
N PHE A 90 -13.77 2.76 3.23
CA PHE A 90 -13.11 1.62 3.87
C PHE A 90 -12.64 0.61 2.83
N GLY A 91 -11.43 0.15 3.00
CA GLY A 91 -10.84 -0.84 2.10
C GLY A 91 -9.66 -1.59 2.71
N ILE A 92 -8.96 -2.30 1.87
CA ILE A 92 -7.78 -3.08 2.23
C ILE A 92 -6.61 -2.69 1.32
N CYS A 93 -5.42 -2.53 1.90
CA CYS A 93 -4.16 -2.52 1.18
C CYS A 93 -3.54 -3.91 1.26
N ALA A 94 -3.62 -4.68 0.17
CA ALA A 94 -3.18 -6.06 0.14
C ALA A 94 -1.79 -6.22 -0.48
N ASP A 95 -0.93 -7.00 0.18
CA ASP A 95 0.32 -7.44 -0.43
C ASP A 95 0.03 -8.38 -1.60
N TYR A 96 0.58 -8.04 -2.75
CA TYR A 96 0.42 -8.84 -3.94
C TYR A 96 1.51 -9.92 -4.04
N PHE A 97 1.03 -11.14 -4.21
CA PHE A 97 1.84 -12.32 -4.52
C PHE A 97 1.18 -13.04 -5.70
N THR A 98 1.90 -13.21 -6.78
CA THR A 98 1.39 -13.85 -8.01
C THR A 98 0.79 -15.24 -7.74
N GLN A 99 1.41 -16.01 -6.85
CA GLN A 99 0.94 -17.35 -6.47
C GLN A 99 -0.35 -17.35 -5.64
N HIS A 100 -0.79 -16.20 -5.13
CA HIS A 100 -1.96 -16.07 -4.26
C HIS A 100 -3.12 -15.25 -4.87
N GLU A 101 -3.15 -15.06 -6.20
CA GLU A 101 -4.21 -14.28 -6.85
C GLU A 101 -5.62 -14.81 -6.58
N ILE A 102 -5.79 -16.15 -6.51
CA ILE A 102 -7.08 -16.76 -6.18
C ILE A 102 -7.53 -16.35 -4.78
N LEU A 103 -6.63 -16.38 -3.80
CA LEU A 103 -6.93 -16.00 -2.42
C LEU A 103 -7.25 -14.51 -2.31
N LEU A 104 -6.50 -13.65 -3.00
CA LEU A 104 -6.77 -12.21 -3.07
C LEU A 104 -8.13 -11.92 -3.73
N SER A 105 -8.48 -12.64 -4.79
CA SER A 105 -9.79 -12.55 -5.44
C SER A 105 -10.92 -12.96 -4.50
N GLN A 106 -10.74 -14.03 -3.73
CA GLN A 106 -11.71 -14.48 -2.73
C GLN A 106 -11.87 -13.45 -1.61
N MET A 107 -10.77 -12.88 -1.12
CA MET A 107 -10.80 -11.83 -0.10
C MET A 107 -11.54 -10.57 -0.59
N LYS A 108 -11.29 -10.13 -1.85
CA LYS A 108 -12.02 -9.00 -2.45
C LYS A 108 -13.51 -9.30 -2.57
N ALA A 109 -13.88 -10.51 -2.96
CA ALA A 109 -15.27 -10.91 -3.18
C ALA A 109 -16.05 -11.17 -1.88
N ALA A 110 -15.35 -11.43 -0.77
CA ALA A 110 -15.98 -11.77 0.51
C ALA A 110 -16.71 -10.60 1.17
N TYR A 111 -16.39 -9.36 0.79
CA TYR A 111 -16.98 -8.16 1.39
C TYR A 111 -17.01 -6.98 0.41
N SER A 112 -17.99 -6.08 0.57
CA SER A 112 -18.11 -4.87 -0.26
C SER A 112 -17.21 -3.75 0.25
N TYR A 113 -15.91 -3.82 -0.08
CA TYR A 113 -14.98 -2.72 0.17
C TYR A 113 -15.24 -1.54 -0.78
N ASP A 114 -14.99 -0.30 -0.30
CA ASP A 114 -15.05 0.89 -1.15
C ASP A 114 -13.82 0.99 -2.07
N CYS A 115 -12.70 0.35 -1.69
CA CYS A 115 -11.50 0.22 -2.50
C CYS A 115 -10.66 -0.98 -2.04
N PHE A 116 -9.97 -1.60 -2.99
CA PHE A 116 -9.04 -2.71 -2.77
C PHE A 116 -7.72 -2.38 -3.46
N VAL A 117 -6.68 -2.05 -2.68
CA VAL A 117 -5.43 -1.49 -3.16
C VAL A 117 -4.34 -2.55 -3.11
N GLY A 118 -3.52 -2.63 -4.14
CA GLY A 118 -2.39 -3.56 -4.18
C GLY A 118 -1.07 -2.88 -3.87
N CYS A 119 -0.20 -3.56 -3.15
CA CYS A 119 1.17 -3.12 -2.94
C CYS A 119 2.17 -4.27 -3.09
N ILE A 120 3.44 -3.94 -3.32
CA ILE A 120 4.54 -4.88 -3.32
C ILE A 120 5.48 -4.51 -2.19
N ARG A 121 5.53 -5.32 -1.13
CA ARG A 121 6.45 -5.18 0.00
C ARG A 121 7.58 -6.21 -0.01
N PHE A 122 7.44 -7.24 -0.82
CA PHE A 122 8.39 -8.35 -0.91
C PHE A 122 8.73 -8.64 -2.37
N ILE A 123 10.02 -8.77 -2.68
CA ILE A 123 10.48 -9.29 -3.96
C ILE A 123 10.79 -10.77 -3.75
N ASP A 124 10.07 -11.65 -4.45
CA ASP A 124 10.21 -13.11 -4.31
C ASP A 124 10.19 -13.58 -2.84
N ASN A 125 9.22 -13.07 -2.06
CA ASN A 125 9.00 -13.32 -0.63
C ASN A 125 10.08 -12.76 0.31
N ILE A 126 10.96 -11.87 -0.16
CA ILE A 126 11.98 -11.21 0.66
C ILE A 126 11.67 -9.72 0.75
N ALA A 127 11.61 -9.18 1.96
CA ALA A 127 11.45 -7.75 2.20
C ALA A 127 12.61 -6.98 1.58
N TYR A 128 12.31 -5.93 0.81
CA TYR A 128 13.33 -5.18 0.09
C TYR A 128 13.60 -3.78 0.64
N SER A 129 12.78 -3.31 1.59
CA SER A 129 12.83 -1.93 2.11
C SER A 129 13.05 -1.83 3.62
N TRP A 130 13.41 -2.92 4.30
CA TRP A 130 13.71 -2.92 5.73
C TRP A 130 15.21 -2.69 5.96
N ASP A 131 15.60 -1.48 6.25
CA ASP A 131 16.99 -1.18 6.59
C ASP A 131 17.27 -1.47 8.08
N PRO A 132 18.33 -2.21 8.45
CA PRO A 132 19.38 -2.75 7.57
C PRO A 132 19.11 -4.17 7.01
N GLN A 133 18.07 -4.88 7.46
CA GLN A 133 17.87 -6.31 7.18
C GLN A 133 17.76 -6.61 5.68
N SER A 134 17.04 -5.79 4.91
CA SER A 134 16.92 -6.00 3.46
C SER A 134 18.23 -5.90 2.72
N LYS A 135 19.20 -5.15 3.25
CA LYS A 135 20.55 -5.10 2.68
C LYS A 135 21.18 -6.48 2.68
N GLU A 136 21.25 -7.14 3.82
CA GLU A 136 21.84 -8.48 3.98
C GLU A 136 21.02 -9.58 3.28
N MET A 137 19.68 -9.48 3.35
CA MET A 137 18.77 -10.50 2.80
C MET A 137 18.73 -10.47 1.27
N LEU A 138 18.85 -9.29 0.65
CA LEU A 138 18.53 -9.09 -0.75
C LEU A 138 19.57 -8.26 -1.52
N TRP A 139 19.87 -7.02 -1.09
CA TRP A 139 20.66 -6.08 -1.87
C TRP A 139 22.14 -6.42 -1.98
N ASP A 140 22.73 -7.09 -0.99
CA ASP A 140 24.11 -7.59 -1.04
C ASP A 140 24.25 -8.90 -1.86
N LYS A 141 23.12 -9.59 -2.14
CA LYS A 141 23.10 -10.85 -2.89
C LYS A 141 22.80 -10.68 -4.38
N TYR A 142 22.06 -9.64 -4.74
CA TYR A 142 21.63 -9.40 -6.11
C TYR A 142 21.97 -7.97 -6.52
N ASN A 143 22.33 -7.78 -7.80
CA ASN A 143 22.56 -6.43 -8.30
C ASN A 143 21.25 -5.63 -8.41
N ALA A 144 21.35 -4.31 -8.24
CA ALA A 144 20.19 -3.42 -8.27
C ALA A 144 19.41 -3.52 -9.57
N ALA A 145 20.07 -3.69 -10.73
CA ALA A 145 19.40 -3.81 -12.03
C ALA A 145 18.44 -5.02 -12.07
N PHE A 146 18.86 -6.16 -11.49
CA PHE A 146 18.02 -7.35 -11.37
C PHE A 146 16.82 -7.10 -10.46
N LEU A 147 17.04 -6.51 -9.26
CA LEU A 147 15.97 -6.27 -8.28
C LEU A 147 14.93 -5.28 -8.81
N TYR A 148 15.36 -4.20 -9.46
CA TYR A 148 14.45 -3.26 -10.09
C TYR A 148 13.61 -3.89 -11.21
N ARG A 149 14.24 -4.73 -12.05
CA ARG A 149 13.51 -5.47 -13.08
C ARG A 149 12.47 -6.38 -12.45
N ARG A 150 12.86 -7.16 -11.44
CA ARG A 150 11.97 -8.09 -10.75
C ARG A 150 10.80 -7.39 -10.06
N TYR A 151 11.07 -6.28 -9.40
CA TYR A 151 10.04 -5.45 -8.78
C TYR A 151 8.99 -4.98 -9.80
N TYR A 152 9.43 -4.42 -10.92
CA TYR A 152 8.49 -3.93 -11.93
C TYR A 152 7.83 -5.04 -12.76
N GLU A 153 8.41 -6.24 -12.83
CA GLU A 153 7.72 -7.44 -13.32
C GLU A 153 6.57 -7.83 -12.40
N MET A 154 6.76 -7.80 -11.08
CA MET A 154 5.70 -8.02 -10.10
C MET A 154 4.65 -6.90 -10.15
N MET A 155 5.06 -5.66 -10.32
CA MET A 155 4.14 -4.52 -10.51
C MET A 155 3.30 -4.69 -11.78
N TYR A 156 3.91 -5.15 -12.87
CA TYR A 156 3.19 -5.50 -14.10
C TYR A 156 2.13 -6.58 -13.85
N ALA A 157 2.49 -7.65 -13.14
CA ALA A 157 1.57 -8.72 -12.77
C ALA A 157 0.43 -8.21 -11.88
N LEU A 158 0.73 -7.39 -10.87
CA LEU A 158 -0.28 -6.75 -10.00
C LEU A 158 -1.30 -5.98 -10.84
N ILE A 159 -0.87 -5.10 -11.74
CA ILE A 159 -1.75 -4.28 -12.56
C ILE A 159 -2.59 -5.17 -13.50
N THR A 160 -1.97 -6.17 -14.13
CA THR A 160 -2.65 -7.04 -15.09
C THR A 160 -3.56 -8.08 -14.45
N SER A 161 -3.44 -8.35 -13.15
CA SER A 161 -4.34 -9.23 -12.39
C SER A 161 -5.79 -8.74 -12.37
N ARG A 162 -6.02 -7.43 -12.53
CA ARG A 162 -7.33 -6.76 -12.45
C ARG A 162 -8.03 -6.91 -11.09
N LEU A 163 -7.27 -7.23 -10.05
CA LEU A 163 -7.82 -7.39 -8.71
C LEU A 163 -7.99 -6.06 -7.98
N PHE A 164 -7.21 -5.04 -8.34
CA PHE A 164 -7.04 -3.83 -7.56
C PHE A 164 -7.63 -2.60 -8.24
N ASP A 165 -8.08 -1.66 -7.40
CA ASP A 165 -8.61 -0.38 -7.83
C ASP A 165 -7.50 0.69 -7.90
N GLY A 166 -6.37 0.44 -7.21
CA GLY A 166 -5.20 1.31 -7.18
C GLY A 166 -3.93 0.59 -6.73
N VAL A 167 -2.82 1.30 -6.80
CA VAL A 167 -1.49 0.83 -6.38
C VAL A 167 -0.92 1.72 -5.30
N SER A 168 -0.51 1.13 -4.19
CA SER A 168 0.23 1.78 -3.11
C SER A 168 1.73 1.52 -3.28
N GLY A 169 2.55 2.55 -3.04
CA GLY A 169 4.00 2.43 -3.04
C GLY A 169 4.60 2.02 -4.38
N PHE A 170 4.10 2.56 -5.50
CA PHE A 170 4.54 2.20 -6.86
C PHE A 170 6.07 2.29 -7.05
N ASP A 171 6.71 3.31 -6.49
CA ASP A 171 8.15 3.55 -6.59
C ASP A 171 8.92 3.20 -5.29
N ASN A 172 8.33 2.40 -4.41
CA ASN A 172 8.91 2.07 -3.09
C ASN A 172 10.28 1.38 -3.15
N ILE A 173 10.63 0.78 -4.29
CA ILE A 173 11.96 0.18 -4.50
C ILE A 173 13.09 1.21 -4.40
N HIS A 174 12.80 2.50 -4.58
CA HIS A 174 13.79 3.57 -4.43
C HIS A 174 14.16 3.87 -2.97
N HIS A 175 13.42 3.32 -1.99
CA HIS A 175 13.67 3.55 -0.56
C HIS A 175 15.12 3.28 -0.15
N MET A 176 15.71 2.19 -0.65
CA MET A 176 17.10 1.81 -0.33
C MET A 176 18.16 2.65 -1.06
N GLN A 177 17.73 3.67 -1.84
CA GLN A 177 18.60 4.60 -2.58
C GLN A 177 19.60 3.92 -3.56
N MET A 178 19.40 2.65 -3.85
CA MET A 178 20.16 1.91 -4.85
C MET A 178 19.64 2.26 -6.25
N LYS A 179 20.54 2.37 -7.25
CA LYS A 179 20.15 2.74 -8.62
C LYS A 179 20.23 1.54 -9.56
N PRO A 180 19.28 1.37 -10.48
CA PRO A 180 19.27 0.21 -11.40
C PRO A 180 20.37 0.24 -12.45
N GLY A 181 21.05 1.38 -12.66
CA GLY A 181 22.09 1.55 -13.69
C GLY A 181 21.54 1.65 -15.13
N TYR A 182 20.24 1.71 -15.30
CA TYR A 182 19.55 1.92 -16.59
C TYR A 182 18.33 2.85 -16.42
N SER A 183 17.81 3.37 -17.55
CA SER A 183 16.63 4.24 -17.52
C SER A 183 15.34 3.45 -17.30
N LEU A 184 14.52 3.90 -16.36
CA LEU A 184 13.19 3.35 -16.10
C LEU A 184 12.09 3.90 -17.00
N GLN A 185 12.40 4.88 -17.87
CA GLN A 185 11.44 5.59 -18.70
C GLN A 185 10.52 4.66 -19.51
N HIS A 186 11.10 3.62 -20.14
CA HIS A 186 10.32 2.65 -20.91
C HIS A 186 9.38 1.84 -20.01
N THR A 187 9.88 1.38 -18.85
CA THR A 187 9.11 0.64 -17.85
C THR A 187 7.95 1.48 -17.33
N TYR A 188 8.22 2.74 -16.95
CA TYR A 188 7.20 3.67 -16.46
C TYR A 188 6.11 3.94 -17.51
N ASN A 189 6.48 4.21 -18.75
CA ASN A 189 5.49 4.41 -19.82
C ASN A 189 4.60 3.18 -20.06
N LYS A 190 5.17 1.97 -20.02
CA LYS A 190 4.44 0.71 -20.18
C LYS A 190 3.46 0.49 -19.04
N LEU A 191 3.91 0.65 -17.78
CA LEU A 191 3.07 0.43 -16.61
C LEU A 191 1.98 1.51 -16.48
N ALA A 192 2.30 2.76 -16.76
CA ALA A 192 1.32 3.84 -16.77
C ALA A 192 0.23 3.63 -17.84
N MET A 193 0.59 3.10 -19.01
CA MET A 193 -0.41 2.74 -20.03
C MET A 193 -1.38 1.66 -19.51
N LEU A 194 -0.87 0.67 -18.78
CA LEU A 194 -1.71 -0.39 -18.19
C LEU A 194 -2.59 0.15 -17.05
N LEU A 195 -2.05 1.01 -16.18
CA LEU A 195 -2.83 1.67 -15.12
C LEU A 195 -3.98 2.46 -15.73
N ALA A 196 -3.72 3.26 -16.77
CA ALA A 196 -4.77 4.02 -17.46
C ALA A 196 -5.83 3.10 -18.10
N LEU A 197 -5.39 2.00 -18.76
CA LEU A 197 -6.29 1.01 -19.37
C LEU A 197 -7.18 0.28 -18.36
N GLN A 198 -6.66 0.06 -17.14
CA GLN A 198 -7.39 -0.59 -16.05
C GLN A 198 -8.14 0.40 -15.16
N HIS A 199 -8.07 1.71 -15.45
CA HIS A 199 -8.65 2.78 -14.62
C HIS A 199 -8.16 2.76 -13.16
N MET A 200 -6.93 2.31 -12.93
CA MET A 200 -6.33 2.26 -11.60
C MET A 200 -5.71 3.60 -11.24
N TYR A 201 -5.84 3.98 -9.98
CA TYR A 201 -5.11 5.13 -9.42
C TYR A 201 -3.77 4.71 -8.83
N VAL A 202 -2.91 5.69 -8.55
CA VAL A 202 -1.67 5.50 -7.81
C VAL A 202 -1.65 6.38 -6.58
N GLU A 203 -1.17 5.83 -5.47
CA GLU A 203 -0.96 6.57 -4.24
C GLU A 203 0.39 7.29 -4.27
N ASP A 204 0.41 8.48 -3.67
CA ASP A 204 1.61 9.29 -3.53
C ASP A 204 1.73 9.80 -2.10
N ASP A 205 2.87 9.55 -1.48
CA ASP A 205 3.15 10.00 -0.12
C ASP A 205 3.18 11.53 -0.05
N ALA A 206 2.20 12.10 0.64
CA ALA A 206 2.02 13.53 0.78
C ALA A 206 2.81 14.14 1.96
N ARG A 207 3.46 13.31 2.79
CA ARG A 207 4.24 13.78 3.94
C ARG A 207 5.43 14.62 3.49
N ASP A 208 5.73 15.66 4.26
CA ASP A 208 6.88 16.53 3.96
C ASP A 208 8.19 15.73 4.00
N VAL A 209 8.97 15.85 2.94
CA VAL A 209 10.29 15.21 2.78
C VAL A 209 11.25 15.55 3.93
N LEU A 210 11.05 16.70 4.58
CA LEU A 210 11.89 17.17 5.67
C LEU A 210 11.52 16.58 7.04
N SER A 211 10.31 16.07 7.19
CA SER A 211 9.78 15.59 8.48
C SER A 211 10.02 14.10 8.73
N VAL A 212 10.23 13.29 7.69
CA VAL A 212 10.40 11.84 7.84
C VAL A 212 11.63 11.39 7.03
N ARG A 213 12.66 10.89 7.73
CA ARG A 213 13.77 10.20 7.07
C ARG A 213 13.24 8.99 6.29
N GLY A 214 13.24 9.11 4.95
CA GLY A 214 12.86 8.04 4.04
C GLY A 214 11.34 7.97 3.78
N SER A 215 10.78 8.94 3.06
CA SER A 215 9.41 8.83 2.52
C SER A 215 9.34 7.68 1.51
N SER A 216 8.90 6.52 1.97
CA SER A 216 8.94 5.26 1.22
C SER A 216 7.82 5.11 0.20
N GLY A 217 6.86 6.00 0.16
CA GLY A 217 5.70 5.92 -0.71
C GLY A 217 5.63 6.98 -1.81
N ARG A 218 6.62 7.88 -1.90
CA ARG A 218 6.59 9.00 -2.84
C ARG A 218 6.90 8.56 -4.26
N LEU A 219 6.08 9.02 -5.20
CA LEU A 219 6.35 8.80 -6.62
C LEU A 219 7.57 9.60 -7.08
N SER A 220 8.42 8.98 -7.91
CA SER A 220 9.47 9.72 -8.61
C SER A 220 8.86 10.77 -9.52
N GLU A 221 9.56 11.91 -9.69
CA GLU A 221 9.10 13.00 -10.56
C GLU A 221 8.82 12.49 -11.99
N ALA A 222 9.72 11.65 -12.52
CA ALA A 222 9.58 11.07 -13.86
C ALA A 222 8.29 10.23 -13.99
N PHE A 223 7.91 9.46 -12.97
CA PHE A 223 6.68 8.67 -13.03
C PHE A 223 5.44 9.55 -12.82
N ARG A 224 5.52 10.53 -11.93
CA ARG A 224 4.45 11.52 -11.70
C ARG A 224 4.09 12.26 -12.99
N GLU A 225 5.07 12.77 -13.73
CA GLU A 225 4.86 13.45 -15.02
C GLU A 225 4.15 12.54 -16.03
N ILE A 226 4.56 11.25 -16.11
CA ILE A 226 3.92 10.27 -17.00
C ILE A 226 2.46 10.02 -16.57
N CYS A 227 2.19 9.89 -15.28
CA CYS A 227 0.83 9.72 -14.76
C CYS A 227 -0.06 10.91 -15.12
N MET A 228 0.45 12.13 -14.93
CA MET A 228 -0.28 13.37 -15.29
C MET A 228 -0.57 13.42 -16.80
N ALA A 229 0.43 13.13 -17.64
CA ALA A 229 0.27 13.10 -19.10
C ALA A 229 -0.72 12.05 -19.60
N LYS A 230 -0.95 10.97 -18.83
CA LYS A 230 -1.91 9.90 -19.13
C LYS A 230 -3.22 10.01 -18.37
N HIS A 231 -3.43 11.11 -17.65
CA HIS A 231 -4.62 11.35 -16.82
C HIS A 231 -4.90 10.25 -15.79
N ILE A 232 -3.83 9.63 -15.25
CA ILE A 232 -3.95 8.69 -14.15
C ILE A 232 -4.17 9.50 -12.87
N LEU A 233 -5.17 9.11 -12.08
CA LEU A 233 -5.44 9.75 -10.81
C LEU A 233 -4.29 9.47 -9.83
N ILE A 234 -3.66 10.53 -9.33
CA ILE A 234 -2.68 10.47 -8.24
C ILE A 234 -3.39 10.87 -6.96
N VAL A 235 -3.41 9.97 -6.00
CA VAL A 235 -4.11 10.15 -4.72
C VAL A 235 -3.09 10.46 -3.63
N PRO A 236 -3.15 11.65 -3.00
CA PRO A 236 -2.26 11.99 -1.90
C PRO A 236 -2.63 11.16 -0.66
N CYS A 237 -1.62 10.62 0.02
CA CYS A 237 -1.77 9.73 1.17
C CYS A 237 -0.80 10.12 2.28
N SER A 238 -1.27 10.20 3.53
CA SER A 238 -0.40 10.42 4.69
C SER A 238 0.19 9.13 5.24
N TYR A 239 -0.44 7.99 4.98
CA TYR A 239 -0.14 6.71 5.65
C TYR A 239 -0.16 6.83 7.18
N ALA A 240 -1.00 7.73 7.70
CA ALA A 240 -1.09 8.02 9.11
C ALA A 240 -1.66 6.84 9.90
N GLU A 241 -1.04 6.52 11.02
CA GLU A 241 -1.50 5.56 12.02
C GLU A 241 -2.13 6.28 13.23
N ARG A 242 -1.93 7.61 13.32
CA ARG A 242 -2.47 8.51 14.34
C ARG A 242 -2.91 9.83 13.71
N PRO A 243 -3.96 10.49 14.24
CA PRO A 243 -4.50 11.71 13.66
C PRO A 243 -3.46 12.82 13.46
N GLU A 244 -2.52 12.99 14.41
CA GLU A 244 -1.47 14.00 14.35
C GLU A 244 -0.42 13.78 13.23
N GLU A 245 -0.38 12.59 12.64
CA GLU A 245 0.50 12.26 11.53
C GLU A 245 -0.09 12.66 10.16
N MET A 246 -1.36 13.10 10.12
CA MET A 246 -2.02 13.62 8.93
C MET A 246 -1.50 15.03 8.60
N CYS A 247 -0.29 15.13 8.09
CA CYS A 247 0.37 16.37 7.70
C CYS A 247 0.25 16.59 6.19
N TYR A 248 -0.38 17.71 5.79
CA TYR A 248 -0.55 18.18 4.42
C TYR A 248 -0.10 19.63 4.29
#